data_cef7c35ee5a914ae24627604c17a0e8e
#
_entry.id   cef7c35ee5a914ae24627604c17a0e8e
#
_cell.length_a   1.000
_cell.length_b   1.000
_cell.length_c   1.000
_cell.angle_alpha   90.00
_cell.angle_beta   90.00
_cell.angle_gamma   90.00
#
_symmetry.space_group_name_H-M   'P 1'
#
loop_
_entity.id
_entity.type
_entity.pdbx_description
1 polymer ?
#
loop_
_entity_poly.entity_id
_entity_poly.type
_entity_poly.pdbx_seq_one_letter_code
_entity_poly.pdbx_strand_id
1 'polypeptide(L)'
;MIKRRIVSIIAALVFLLAVSGCSVPEEGSDYMNISQKKAKEMMENLEEFVLLDARTEEEFSEGHIPGAVLIPHYEVSEKAEEKIPEKDVPVFVYCRSGNRSKVAAEALVSLGYSEVYEFGGINTWSYEIEQ
;
A
#
# COMPACT_ATOMS: atom_id res chain seq x y z
N MET A 1 -80.85 -10.07 -5.68
CA MET A 1 -79.88 -8.94 -5.78
C MET A 1 -78.56 -9.34 -5.13
N ILE A 2 -77.57 -9.65 -5.93
CA ILE A 2 -76.28 -10.07 -5.44
C ILE A 2 -75.40 -8.82 -5.38
N LYS A 3 -75.12 -8.38 -4.18
CA LYS A 3 -74.16 -7.29 -3.99
C LYS A 3 -72.70 -7.80 -4.11
N ARG A 4 -72.07 -7.53 -5.24
CA ARG A 4 -70.68 -7.82 -5.44
C ARG A 4 -69.91 -6.83 -4.60
N ARG A 5 -69.21 -7.30 -3.56
CA ARG A 5 -68.18 -6.55 -2.85
C ARG A 5 -66.89 -6.61 -3.65
N ILE A 6 -66.56 -5.50 -4.23
CA ILE A 6 -65.26 -5.33 -4.84
C ILE A 6 -64.27 -5.17 -3.70
N VAL A 7 -63.47 -6.18 -3.47
CA VAL A 7 -62.35 -6.10 -2.56
C VAL A 7 -61.20 -5.44 -3.35
N SER A 8 -61.03 -4.18 -3.10
CA SER A 8 -59.80 -3.49 -3.57
C SER A 8 -58.62 -4.04 -2.85
N ILE A 9 -57.84 -4.84 -3.54
CA ILE A 9 -56.52 -5.25 -3.09
C ILE A 9 -55.61 -4.09 -3.39
N ILE A 10 -55.37 -3.28 -2.40
CA ILE A 10 -54.28 -2.30 -2.44
C ILE A 10 -53.00 -3.10 -2.26
N ALA A 11 -52.34 -3.42 -3.36
CA ALA A 11 -50.99 -3.93 -3.36
C ALA A 11 -50.11 -2.79 -2.87
N ALA A 12 -49.76 -2.82 -1.61
CA ALA A 12 -48.72 -1.98 -1.07
C ALA A 12 -47.39 -2.42 -1.69
N LEU A 13 -46.99 -1.73 -2.74
CA LEU A 13 -45.65 -1.88 -3.31
C LEU A 13 -44.65 -1.30 -2.30
N VAL A 14 -44.18 -2.16 -1.43
CA VAL A 14 -43.02 -1.81 -0.58
C VAL A 14 -41.82 -1.71 -1.50
N PHE A 15 -41.53 -0.49 -1.90
CA PHE A 15 -40.29 -0.16 -2.57
C PHE A 15 -39.17 -0.30 -1.55
N LEU A 16 -38.56 -1.49 -1.49
CA LEU A 16 -37.38 -1.75 -0.74
C LEU A 16 -36.26 -0.99 -1.44
N LEU A 17 -35.99 0.25 -1.01
CA LEU A 17 -34.78 0.98 -1.35
C LEU A 17 -33.64 0.16 -0.78
N ALA A 18 -33.09 -0.73 -1.60
CA ALA A 18 -31.76 -1.25 -1.37
C ALA A 18 -30.81 -0.04 -1.40
N VAL A 19 -30.51 0.47 -0.24
CA VAL A 19 -29.36 1.34 -0.07
C VAL A 19 -28.17 0.47 -0.37
N SER A 20 -27.76 0.43 -1.64
CA SER A 20 -26.42 0.03 -2.00
C SER A 20 -25.50 0.97 -1.24
N GLY A 21 -25.04 0.52 -0.08
CA GLY A 21 -23.94 1.17 0.59
C GLY A 21 -22.76 1.12 -0.37
N CYS A 22 -22.54 2.19 -1.13
CA CYS A 22 -21.23 2.48 -1.66
C CYS A 22 -20.35 2.63 -0.42
N SER A 23 -19.64 1.57 -0.05
CA SER A 23 -18.46 1.70 0.76
C SER A 23 -17.52 2.57 -0.07
N VAL A 24 -17.48 3.85 0.27
CA VAL A 24 -16.38 4.71 -0.11
C VAL A 24 -15.16 4.00 0.42
N PRO A 25 -14.19 3.58 -0.41
CA PRO A 25 -12.92 3.12 0.14
C PRO A 25 -12.47 4.25 1.03
N GLU A 26 -12.34 3.99 2.32
CA GLU A 26 -11.60 4.89 3.16
C GLU A 26 -10.25 5.04 2.46
N GLU A 27 -9.84 6.27 2.18
CA GLU A 27 -8.48 6.57 1.75
C GLU A 27 -7.53 6.29 2.92
N GLY A 28 -7.54 5.04 3.35
CA GLY A 28 -6.51 4.46 4.17
C GLY A 28 -5.43 3.99 3.22
N SER A 29 -4.23 4.41 3.48
CA SER A 29 -3.05 3.90 2.80
C SER A 29 -3.15 2.37 2.67
N ASP A 30 -3.28 1.88 1.43
CA ASP A 30 -3.33 0.43 1.16
C ASP A 30 -1.95 -0.24 1.29
N TYR A 31 -0.97 0.45 1.85
CA TYR A 31 0.29 -0.15 2.26
C TYR A 31 0.22 -0.62 3.71
N MET A 32 1.00 -1.64 4.04
CA MET A 32 1.11 -2.15 5.39
C MET A 32 2.33 -1.57 6.10
N ASN A 33 2.09 -0.97 7.27
CA ASN A 33 3.17 -0.60 8.17
C ASN A 33 3.53 -1.81 9.03
N ILE A 34 4.77 -2.26 8.95
CA ILE A 34 5.27 -3.43 9.67
C ILE A 34 6.52 -3.09 10.49
N SER A 35 6.82 -3.91 11.48
CA SER A 35 8.06 -3.77 12.23
C SER A 35 9.28 -4.14 11.38
N GLN A 36 10.43 -3.60 11.73
CA GLN A 36 11.71 -3.94 11.08
C GLN A 36 12.07 -5.42 11.21
N LYS A 37 11.79 -6.01 12.36
CA LYS A 37 11.93 -7.45 12.57
C LYS A 37 11.05 -8.25 11.60
N LYS A 38 9.79 -7.84 11.46
CA LYS A 38 8.87 -8.50 10.53
C LYS A 38 9.33 -8.36 9.08
N ALA A 39 9.77 -7.16 8.69
CA ALA A 39 10.33 -6.92 7.36
C ALA A 39 11.53 -7.82 7.08
N LYS A 40 12.46 -7.90 8.03
CA LYS A 40 13.65 -8.78 7.92
C LYS A 40 13.26 -10.24 7.75
N GLU A 41 12.37 -10.75 8.58
CA GLU A 41 11.87 -12.13 8.48
C GLU A 41 11.18 -12.41 7.14
N MET A 42 10.36 -11.49 6.65
CA MET A 42 9.68 -11.65 5.37
C MET A 42 10.67 -11.68 4.21
N MET A 43 11.61 -10.75 4.16
CA MET A 43 12.62 -10.69 3.09
C MET A 43 13.52 -11.94 3.08
N GLU A 44 13.84 -12.52 4.22
CA GLU A 44 14.60 -13.78 4.32
C GLU A 44 13.84 -15.00 3.78
N ASN A 45 12.51 -14.97 3.80
CA ASN A 45 11.66 -16.10 3.38
C ASN A 45 11.07 -15.93 1.97
N LEU A 46 11.19 -14.77 1.35
CA LEU A 46 10.71 -14.50 0.00
C LEU A 46 11.79 -14.79 -1.05
N GLU A 47 11.42 -15.43 -2.14
CA GLU A 47 12.30 -15.64 -3.29
C GLU A 47 12.47 -14.35 -4.11
N GLU A 48 11.41 -13.56 -4.24
CA GLU A 48 11.40 -12.30 -4.98
C GLU A 48 10.81 -11.19 -4.13
N PHE A 49 11.49 -10.07 -4.06
CA PHE A 49 11.01 -8.82 -3.49
C PHE A 49 11.89 -7.66 -3.97
N VAL A 50 11.39 -6.46 -3.81
CA VAL A 50 12.17 -5.24 -3.99
C VAL A 50 12.30 -4.53 -2.65
N LEU A 51 13.51 -4.16 -2.29
CA LEU A 51 13.81 -3.30 -1.14
C LEU A 51 14.11 -1.90 -1.65
N LEU A 52 13.28 -0.94 -1.29
CA LEU A 52 13.36 0.44 -1.77
C LEU A 52 13.85 1.37 -0.67
N ASP A 53 14.95 2.04 -0.93
CA ASP A 53 15.44 3.16 -0.13
C ASP A 53 14.86 4.47 -0.70
N ALA A 54 14.06 5.16 0.08
CA ALA A 54 13.38 6.39 -0.32
C ALA A 54 14.13 7.67 0.08
N ARG A 55 15.40 7.53 0.48
CA ARG A 55 16.26 8.64 0.88
C ARG A 55 16.89 9.33 -0.31
N THR A 56 17.84 10.20 -0.07
CA THR A 56 18.63 10.86 -1.12
C THR A 56 19.80 9.99 -1.57
N GLU A 57 20.35 10.30 -2.74
CA GLU A 57 21.56 9.66 -3.27
C GLU A 57 22.76 9.79 -2.31
N GLU A 58 22.93 10.96 -1.70
CA GLU A 58 23.97 11.22 -0.70
C GLU A 58 23.83 10.30 0.52
N GLU A 59 22.64 10.22 1.10
CA GLU A 59 22.37 9.32 2.23
C GLU A 59 22.60 7.85 1.87
N PHE A 60 22.16 7.43 0.69
CA PHE A 60 22.35 6.07 0.20
C PHE A 60 23.83 5.70 0.08
N SER A 61 24.66 6.61 -0.43
CA SER A 61 26.10 6.37 -0.59
C SER A 61 26.86 6.30 0.74
N GLU A 62 26.34 6.93 1.79
CA GLU A 62 26.90 6.86 3.14
C GLU A 62 26.66 5.50 3.83
N GLY A 63 25.65 4.79 3.40
CA GLY A 63 25.29 3.46 3.89
C GLY A 63 23.79 3.18 3.65
N HIS A 64 23.51 1.95 3.25
CA HIS A 64 22.14 1.49 2.96
C HIS A 64 21.97 0.01 3.33
N ILE A 65 20.75 -0.43 3.43
CA ILE A 65 20.45 -1.84 3.68
C ILE A 65 20.87 -2.66 2.45
N PRO A 66 21.58 -3.78 2.60
CA PRO A 66 22.05 -4.58 1.46
C PRO A 66 20.93 -4.95 0.48
N GLY A 67 21.20 -4.76 -0.80
CA GLY A 67 20.26 -5.05 -1.87
C GLY A 67 19.21 -3.98 -2.15
N ALA A 68 19.25 -2.86 -1.44
CA ALA A 68 18.30 -1.77 -1.65
C ALA A 68 18.48 -1.08 -3.01
N VAL A 69 17.35 -0.76 -3.64
CA VAL A 69 17.24 0.08 -4.82
C VAL A 69 16.91 1.49 -4.37
N LEU A 70 17.64 2.48 -4.85
CA LEU A 70 17.40 3.88 -4.52
C LEU A 70 16.35 4.50 -5.45
N ILE A 71 15.28 4.98 -4.87
CA ILE A 71 14.35 5.93 -5.51
C ILE A 71 13.97 6.96 -4.46
N PRO A 72 14.52 8.17 -4.49
CA PRO A 72 14.12 9.21 -3.56
C PRO A 72 12.61 9.40 -3.53
N HIS A 73 12.04 9.63 -2.36
CA HIS A 73 10.57 9.64 -2.18
C HIS A 73 9.83 10.58 -3.15
N TYR A 74 10.42 11.71 -3.51
CA TYR A 74 9.85 12.68 -4.45
C TYR A 74 9.94 12.25 -5.93
N GLU A 75 10.67 11.19 -6.23
CA GLU A 75 10.83 10.64 -7.59
C GLU A 75 10.06 9.33 -7.82
N VAL A 76 9.47 8.76 -6.79
CA VAL A 76 8.79 7.45 -6.88
C VAL A 76 7.68 7.45 -7.93
N SER A 77 6.85 8.48 -7.97
CA SER A 77 5.75 8.56 -8.94
C SER A 77 6.23 8.56 -10.39
N GLU A 78 7.43 9.07 -10.67
CA GLU A 78 7.98 9.17 -12.03
C GLU A 78 8.84 7.95 -12.41
N LYS A 79 9.57 7.40 -11.44
CA LYS A 79 10.64 6.42 -11.71
C LYS A 79 10.32 4.99 -11.28
N ALA A 80 9.31 4.76 -10.44
CA ALA A 80 9.05 3.44 -9.92
C ALA A 80 8.73 2.41 -11.01
N GLU A 81 7.91 2.76 -11.98
CA GLU A 81 7.52 1.83 -13.05
C GLU A 81 8.68 1.40 -13.94
N GLU A 82 9.68 2.28 -14.14
CA GLU A 82 10.91 1.96 -14.85
C GLU A 82 11.82 1.05 -14.02
N LYS A 83 12.02 1.35 -12.75
CA LYS A 83 12.93 0.61 -11.86
C LYS A 83 12.33 -0.65 -11.26
N ILE A 84 11.02 -0.69 -11.12
CA ILE A 84 10.25 -1.82 -10.58
C ILE A 84 9.10 -2.08 -11.56
N PRO A 85 9.35 -2.72 -12.70
CA PRO A 85 8.33 -2.88 -13.74
C PRO A 85 7.19 -3.82 -13.35
N GLU A 86 7.44 -4.76 -12.45
CA GLU A 86 6.43 -5.71 -11.99
C GLU A 86 5.70 -5.18 -10.76
N LYS A 87 4.38 -5.02 -10.86
CA LYS A 87 3.54 -4.41 -9.81
C LYS A 87 2.98 -5.41 -8.79
N ASP A 88 3.17 -6.69 -9.00
CA ASP A 88 2.75 -7.78 -8.11
C ASP A 88 3.89 -8.32 -7.23
N VAL A 89 5.10 -7.82 -7.40
CA VAL A 89 6.24 -8.12 -6.52
C VAL A 89 6.10 -7.40 -5.18
N PRO A 90 6.39 -8.04 -4.04
CA PRO A 90 6.42 -7.35 -2.76
C PRO A 90 7.49 -6.25 -2.74
N VAL A 91 7.10 -5.04 -2.35
CA VAL A 91 8.00 -3.89 -2.22
C VAL A 91 8.09 -3.47 -0.76
N PHE A 92 9.29 -3.53 -0.21
CA PHE A 92 9.60 -3.06 1.14
C PHE A 92 10.24 -1.69 1.06
N VAL A 93 9.73 -0.74 1.82
CA VAL A 93 10.14 0.67 1.73
C VAL A 93 10.64 1.17 3.07
N TYR A 94 11.78 1.83 3.07
CA TYR A 94 12.32 2.52 4.23
C TYR A 94 12.90 3.88 3.85
N CYS A 95 13.13 4.71 4.85
CA CYS A 95 13.89 5.95 4.71
C CYS A 95 14.84 6.14 5.90
N ARG A 96 15.04 7.36 6.37
CA ARG A 96 15.89 7.59 7.55
C ARG A 96 15.14 7.34 8.86
N SER A 97 13.94 7.91 8.99
CA SER A 97 13.13 7.91 10.23
C SER A 97 11.69 7.44 10.07
N GLY A 98 11.24 7.14 8.84
CA GLY A 98 9.90 6.63 8.54
C GLY A 98 8.92 7.65 7.93
N ASN A 99 9.26 8.92 7.79
CA ASN A 99 8.34 9.92 7.22
C ASN A 99 8.30 9.89 5.68
N ARG A 100 9.46 9.92 5.05
CA ARG A 100 9.60 9.89 3.58
C ARG A 100 9.17 8.53 3.00
N SER A 101 9.40 7.44 3.72
CA SER A 101 9.00 6.10 3.31
C SER A 101 7.48 5.93 3.22
N LYS A 102 6.72 6.62 4.06
CA LYS A 102 5.25 6.64 3.97
C LYS A 102 4.77 7.35 2.70
N VAL A 103 5.39 8.48 2.36
CA VAL A 103 5.10 9.19 1.10
C VAL A 103 5.41 8.31 -0.11
N ALA A 104 6.57 7.64 -0.09
CA ALA A 104 6.96 6.70 -1.15
C ALA A 104 5.99 5.51 -1.25
N ALA A 105 5.58 4.94 -0.12
CA ALA A 105 4.62 3.84 -0.07
C ALA A 105 3.26 4.23 -0.65
N GLU A 106 2.74 5.40 -0.30
CA GLU A 106 1.51 5.95 -0.86
C GLU A 106 1.59 6.13 -2.38
N ALA A 107 2.72 6.64 -2.87
CA ALA A 107 2.96 6.79 -4.30
C ALA A 107 2.97 5.44 -5.04
N LEU A 108 3.60 4.42 -4.46
CA LEU A 108 3.60 3.06 -5.02
C LEU A 108 2.19 2.47 -5.10
N VAL A 109 1.40 2.60 -4.04
CA VAL A 109 0.01 2.15 -4.03
C VAL A 109 -0.80 2.87 -5.11
N SER A 110 -0.64 4.18 -5.25
CA SER A 110 -1.31 4.98 -6.29
C SER A 110 -0.94 4.55 -7.71
N LEU A 111 0.26 4.01 -7.91
CA LEU A 111 0.72 3.44 -9.18
C LEU A 111 0.21 2.01 -9.44
N GLY A 112 -0.44 1.39 -8.46
CA GLY A 112 -1.02 0.05 -8.60
C GLY A 112 -0.14 -1.10 -8.10
N TYR A 113 0.93 -0.83 -7.35
CA TYR A 113 1.69 -1.89 -6.68
C TYR A 113 0.81 -2.55 -5.61
N SER A 114 0.67 -3.87 -5.68
CA SER A 114 -0.32 -4.62 -4.88
C SER A 114 0.14 -4.99 -3.48
N GLU A 115 1.44 -5.10 -3.25
CA GLU A 115 2.03 -5.48 -1.97
C GLU A 115 3.13 -4.50 -1.58
N VAL A 116 2.79 -3.53 -0.74
CA VAL A 116 3.71 -2.49 -0.27
C VAL A 116 3.80 -2.53 1.25
N TYR A 117 5.02 -2.69 1.76
CA TYR A 117 5.34 -2.76 3.19
C TYR A 117 6.28 -1.62 3.57
N GLU A 118 5.86 -0.77 4.47
CA GLU A 118 6.66 0.31 5.02
C GLU A 118 7.15 -0.08 6.41
N PHE A 119 8.45 0.03 6.70
CA PHE A 119 9.00 -0.45 7.96
C PHE A 119 9.88 0.55 8.71
N GLY A 120 9.71 1.84 8.45
CA GLY A 120 10.36 2.91 9.21
C GLY A 120 11.68 3.38 8.62
N GLY A 121 12.69 3.45 9.43
CA GLY A 121 13.94 4.10 9.05
C GLY A 121 15.21 3.36 9.41
N ILE A 122 16.25 3.62 8.64
CA ILE A 122 17.57 3.04 8.83
C ILE A 122 18.21 3.45 10.17
N ASN A 123 17.80 4.57 10.75
CA ASN A 123 18.32 5.05 12.03
C ASN A 123 18.05 4.11 13.22
N THR A 124 17.04 3.23 13.07
CA THR A 124 16.71 2.19 14.07
C THR A 124 16.95 0.77 13.57
N TRP A 125 17.52 0.65 12.37
CA TRP A 125 17.83 -0.65 11.77
C TRP A 125 19.02 -1.29 12.49
N SER A 126 18.82 -2.47 13.06
CA SER A 126 19.83 -3.17 13.87
C SER A 126 20.56 -4.30 13.13
N TYR A 127 20.33 -4.43 11.84
CA TYR A 127 20.92 -5.46 11.00
C TYR A 127 22.02 -4.87 10.09
N GLU A 128 22.44 -5.63 9.09
CA GLU A 128 23.54 -5.28 8.21
C GLU A 128 23.29 -4.00 7.39
N ILE A 129 24.35 -3.23 7.18
CA ILE A 129 24.44 -2.06 6.33
C ILE A 129 25.63 -2.24 5.41
N GLU A 130 25.50 -1.86 4.14
CA GLU A 130 26.60 -1.77 3.18
C GLU A 130 26.79 -0.33 2.68
N GLN A 131 28.00 -0.06 2.16
CA GLN A 131 28.38 1.25 1.56
C GLN A 131 28.69 1.09 0.08
#